data_fc2ef267343528434a33e49877c14ffa
#
_entry.id   fc2ef267343528434a33e49877c14ffa
#
_cell.length_a   1.000
_cell.length_b   1.000
_cell.length_c   1.000
_cell.angle_alpha   90.00
_cell.angle_beta   90.00
_cell.angle_gamma   90.00
#
_symmetry.space_group_name_H-M   'P 1'
#
loop_
_entity.id
_entity.type
_entity.pdbx_description
1 polymer ?
#
loop_
_entity_poly.entity_id
_entity_poly.type
_entity_poly.pdbx_seq_one_letter_code
_entity_poly.pdbx_strand_id
1 'polypeptide(L)'
;MIDFPYLSNICRTTSSKIIMVVVDGLGGMRHPKYGMSELEAAKIPALDALASGSSCGVTIPVLPGITPGSGPGHMALFGYNPVKYLLGRGVLEGMGIGANIGPSDVAARGNFCRIDSEGKIIDRRAGRLDSSECKRLVELLNRIELDKVEFEVYPVMDYRFVLVLRGEGISPNITETDPQVEGELPNKSEPLPGLPNMTANAINE
;
A
#
# COMPACT_ATOMS: atom_id res chain seq x y z
N MET A 1 -20.62 3.98 3.90
CA MET A 1 -19.98 4.34 5.20
C MET A 1 -20.59 5.65 5.66
N ILE A 2 -21.01 5.73 6.90
CA ILE A 2 -21.59 6.95 7.47
C ILE A 2 -20.43 7.78 8.00
N ASP A 3 -20.24 8.98 7.44
CA ASP A 3 -19.35 9.98 8.02
C ASP A 3 -20.13 10.60 9.20
N PHE A 4 -19.71 10.28 10.42
CA PHE A 4 -20.41 10.73 11.63
C PHE A 4 -19.60 11.84 12.33
N PRO A 5 -19.79 13.11 11.93
CA PRO A 5 -18.97 14.22 12.39
C PRO A 5 -19.10 14.52 13.90
N TYR A 6 -20.15 14.01 14.53
CA TYR A 6 -20.45 14.23 15.96
C TYR A 6 -20.02 13.06 16.84
N LEU A 7 -19.22 12.11 16.34
CA LEU A 7 -18.78 10.93 17.11
C LEU A 7 -18.12 11.32 18.43
N SER A 8 -17.29 12.38 18.42
CA SER A 8 -16.63 12.89 19.62
C SER A 8 -17.62 13.32 20.73
N ASN A 9 -18.82 13.75 20.35
CA ASN A 9 -19.83 14.26 21.31
C ASN A 9 -20.49 13.13 22.13
N ILE A 10 -20.43 11.88 21.64
CA ILE A 10 -20.95 10.71 22.32
C ILE A 10 -19.86 9.83 22.92
N CYS A 11 -18.60 10.18 22.72
CA CYS A 11 -17.45 9.51 23.31
C CYS A 11 -17.13 10.10 24.68
N ARG A 12 -16.69 9.25 25.62
CA ARG A 12 -16.16 9.67 26.91
C ARG A 12 -14.91 8.89 27.25
N THR A 13 -13.99 9.53 27.94
CA THR A 13 -12.80 8.85 28.48
C THR A 13 -13.20 7.95 29.65
N THR A 14 -12.73 6.72 29.63
CA THR A 14 -12.93 5.72 30.69
C THR A 14 -11.60 5.03 31.01
N SER A 15 -11.57 4.25 32.09
CA SER A 15 -10.44 3.37 32.42
C SER A 15 -10.41 2.08 31.58
N SER A 16 -11.47 1.82 30.81
CA SER A 16 -11.57 0.65 29.93
C SER A 16 -10.52 0.69 28.82
N LYS A 17 -10.10 -0.49 28.38
CA LYS A 17 -9.19 -0.68 27.24
C LYS A 17 -9.91 -1.37 26.10
N ILE A 18 -9.71 -0.90 24.89
CA ILE A 18 -10.15 -1.54 23.66
C ILE A 18 -8.92 -2.13 23.00
N ILE A 19 -8.92 -3.45 22.78
CA ILE A 19 -7.86 -4.15 22.07
C ILE A 19 -8.43 -4.60 20.73
N MET A 20 -7.87 -4.09 19.64
CA MET A 20 -8.22 -4.49 18.27
C MET A 20 -7.10 -5.35 17.72
N VAL A 21 -7.40 -6.62 17.44
CA VAL A 21 -6.47 -7.54 16.80
C VAL A 21 -6.91 -7.72 15.35
N VAL A 22 -6.06 -7.31 14.42
CA VAL A 22 -6.32 -7.42 12.98
C VAL A 22 -5.46 -8.54 12.41
N VAL A 23 -6.11 -9.61 11.94
CA VAL A 23 -5.43 -10.70 11.24
C VAL A 23 -5.72 -10.51 9.75
N ASP A 24 -4.75 -9.92 9.05
CA ASP A 24 -4.87 -9.63 7.61
C ASP A 24 -4.89 -10.93 6.79
N GLY A 25 -5.79 -11.00 5.81
CA GLY A 25 -5.90 -12.16 4.92
C GLY A 25 -6.47 -13.41 5.58
N LEU A 26 -7.15 -13.32 6.73
CA LEU A 26 -7.73 -14.47 7.43
C LEU A 26 -8.87 -15.12 6.64
N GLY A 27 -9.67 -14.34 5.93
CA GLY A 27 -10.76 -14.82 5.08
C GLY A 27 -10.27 -15.45 3.79
N GLY A 28 -10.86 -16.56 3.38
CA GLY A 28 -10.55 -17.23 2.13
C GLY A 28 -11.78 -17.88 1.52
N MET A 29 -11.73 -18.18 0.23
CA MET A 29 -12.75 -18.98 -0.45
C MET A 29 -12.50 -20.46 -0.19
N ARG A 30 -13.57 -21.26 -0.23
CA ARG A 30 -13.44 -22.72 -0.15
C ARG A 30 -12.60 -23.26 -1.29
N HIS A 31 -11.55 -23.97 -0.96
CA HIS A 31 -10.68 -24.61 -1.94
C HIS A 31 -11.44 -25.71 -2.69
N PRO A 32 -11.44 -25.76 -4.04
CA PRO A 32 -12.27 -26.69 -4.83
C PRO A 32 -12.03 -28.17 -4.48
N LYS A 33 -10.78 -28.54 -4.17
CA LYS A 33 -10.41 -29.93 -3.84
C LYS A 33 -10.81 -30.36 -2.42
N TYR A 34 -10.76 -29.42 -1.46
CA TYR A 34 -10.92 -29.76 -0.03
C TYR A 34 -12.28 -29.32 0.52
N GLY A 35 -13.05 -28.52 -0.21
CA GLY A 35 -14.37 -28.05 0.19
C GLY A 35 -14.41 -27.10 1.39
N MET A 36 -13.25 -26.63 1.87
CA MET A 36 -13.12 -25.75 3.02
C MET A 36 -12.09 -24.64 2.75
N SER A 37 -12.24 -23.52 3.44
CA SER A 37 -11.28 -22.42 3.45
C SER A 37 -10.09 -22.75 4.36
N GLU A 38 -9.04 -21.93 4.27
CA GLU A 38 -7.87 -22.03 5.15
C GLU A 38 -8.25 -21.88 6.61
N LEU A 39 -9.17 -20.97 6.91
CA LEU A 39 -9.68 -20.74 8.27
C LEU A 39 -10.44 -21.98 8.81
N GLU A 40 -11.28 -22.61 7.97
CA GLU A 40 -12.00 -23.83 8.34
C GLU A 40 -11.07 -25.04 8.53
N ALA A 41 -9.94 -25.07 7.80
CA ALA A 41 -8.97 -26.15 7.88
C ALA A 41 -7.93 -25.98 9.02
N ALA A 42 -7.72 -24.76 9.49
CA ALA A 42 -6.72 -24.45 10.51
C ALA A 42 -7.10 -24.98 11.89
N LYS A 43 -6.09 -25.40 12.67
CA LYS A 43 -6.27 -25.76 14.09
C LYS A 43 -6.10 -24.50 14.95
N ILE A 44 -7.18 -23.83 15.26
CA ILE A 44 -7.18 -22.52 15.93
C ILE A 44 -8.11 -22.51 17.17
N PRO A 45 -7.91 -23.42 18.13
CA PRO A 45 -8.84 -23.63 19.23
C PRO A 45 -9.09 -22.39 20.10
N ALA A 46 -8.11 -21.49 20.23
CA ALA A 46 -8.28 -20.23 20.96
C ALA A 46 -9.22 -19.26 20.23
N LEU A 47 -9.11 -19.16 18.90
CA LEU A 47 -9.98 -18.32 18.08
C LEU A 47 -11.40 -18.92 18.02
N ASP A 48 -11.51 -20.25 17.92
CA ASP A 48 -12.79 -20.96 17.94
C ASP A 48 -13.54 -20.73 19.27
N ALA A 49 -12.82 -20.83 20.39
CA ALA A 49 -13.40 -20.56 21.72
C ALA A 49 -13.84 -19.10 21.86
N LEU A 50 -13.03 -18.16 21.35
CA LEU A 50 -13.38 -16.74 21.35
C LEU A 50 -14.62 -16.48 20.50
N ALA A 51 -14.68 -17.02 19.30
CA ALA A 51 -15.81 -16.86 18.38
C ALA A 51 -17.11 -17.43 18.95
N SER A 52 -17.04 -18.61 19.58
CA SER A 52 -18.23 -19.27 20.18
C SER A 52 -18.81 -18.51 21.37
N GLY A 53 -17.97 -17.73 22.08
CA GLY A 53 -18.39 -16.93 23.24
C GLY A 53 -18.67 -15.45 22.93
N SER A 54 -18.61 -15.04 21.66
CA SER A 54 -18.66 -13.65 21.26
C SER A 54 -19.76 -13.36 20.23
N SER A 55 -20.04 -12.08 20.01
CA SER A 55 -20.86 -11.64 18.88
C SER A 55 -19.99 -11.57 17.63
N CYS A 56 -20.33 -12.36 16.61
CA CYS A 56 -19.64 -12.38 15.34
C CYS A 56 -20.44 -11.64 14.26
N GLY A 57 -19.75 -11.10 13.27
CA GLY A 57 -20.35 -10.39 12.16
C GLY A 57 -19.42 -10.31 10.96
N VAL A 58 -19.88 -9.63 9.91
CA VAL A 58 -19.14 -9.38 8.68
C VAL A 58 -19.04 -7.89 8.44
N THR A 59 -17.88 -7.42 8.02
CA THR A 59 -17.68 -6.03 7.63
C THR A 59 -17.41 -5.93 6.14
N ILE A 60 -17.86 -4.83 5.54
CA ILE A 60 -17.47 -4.40 4.18
C ILE A 60 -16.59 -3.18 4.36
N PRO A 61 -15.25 -3.31 4.26
CA PRO A 61 -14.34 -2.22 4.64
C PRO A 61 -14.48 -0.97 3.78
N VAL A 62 -14.74 -1.10 2.49
CA VAL A 62 -14.88 0.03 1.57
C VAL A 62 -16.33 0.13 1.10
N LEU A 63 -16.68 -0.53 0.01
CA LEU A 63 -18.03 -0.63 -0.54
C LEU A 63 -18.20 -2.01 -1.18
N PRO A 64 -19.45 -2.49 -1.36
CA PRO A 64 -19.70 -3.73 -2.08
C PRO A 64 -19.05 -3.70 -3.48
N GLY A 65 -18.32 -4.77 -3.83
CA GLY A 65 -17.62 -4.90 -5.10
C GLY A 65 -16.29 -4.17 -5.22
N ILE A 66 -15.85 -3.45 -4.19
CA ILE A 66 -14.54 -2.80 -4.15
C ILE A 66 -13.61 -3.61 -3.25
N THR A 67 -12.53 -4.11 -3.84
CA THR A 67 -11.48 -4.82 -3.09
C THR A 67 -10.73 -3.84 -2.18
N PRO A 68 -10.73 -4.04 -0.87
CA PRO A 68 -10.00 -3.18 0.05
C PRO A 68 -8.50 -3.49 -0.05
N GLY A 69 -7.73 -2.60 -0.66
CA GLY A 69 -6.27 -2.62 -0.51
C GLY A 69 -5.86 -2.27 0.92
N SER A 70 -4.57 -2.42 1.26
CA SER A 70 -4.05 -2.17 2.62
C SER A 70 -4.40 -0.77 3.12
N GLY A 71 -4.20 0.28 2.32
CA GLY A 71 -4.53 1.66 2.71
C GLY A 71 -6.02 1.86 3.00
N PRO A 72 -6.91 1.64 2.03
CA PRO A 72 -8.36 1.78 2.24
C PRO A 72 -8.90 0.91 3.36
N GLY A 73 -8.41 -0.33 3.51
CA GLY A 73 -8.80 -1.24 4.58
C GLY A 73 -8.45 -0.69 5.96
N HIS A 74 -7.23 -0.21 6.17
CA HIS A 74 -6.81 0.40 7.44
C HIS A 74 -7.59 1.68 7.75
N MET A 75 -7.79 2.54 6.75
CA MET A 75 -8.61 3.75 6.90
C MET A 75 -10.01 3.41 7.42
N ALA A 76 -10.64 2.38 6.84
CA ALA A 76 -11.96 1.93 7.23
C ALA A 76 -12.00 1.38 8.67
N LEU A 77 -10.99 0.60 9.08
CA LEU A 77 -10.87 0.08 10.45
C LEU A 77 -10.81 1.20 11.49
N PHE A 78 -10.17 2.32 11.17
CA PHE A 78 -10.09 3.49 12.05
C PHE A 78 -11.23 4.48 11.85
N GLY A 79 -12.27 4.14 11.09
CA GLY A 79 -13.48 4.96 10.91
C GLY A 79 -13.36 6.08 9.87
N TYR A 80 -12.25 6.16 9.15
CA TYR A 80 -12.08 7.10 8.05
C TYR A 80 -12.75 6.57 6.77
N ASN A 81 -13.41 7.46 6.04
CA ASN A 81 -14.03 7.08 4.76
C ASN A 81 -12.98 6.93 3.65
N PRO A 82 -12.63 5.70 3.21
CA PRO A 82 -11.55 5.48 2.24
C PRO A 82 -11.89 5.95 0.82
N VAL A 83 -13.15 6.23 0.53
CA VAL A 83 -13.57 6.80 -0.76
C VAL A 83 -13.42 8.33 -0.75
N LYS A 84 -13.57 8.96 0.41
CA LYS A 84 -13.38 10.40 0.58
C LYS A 84 -11.89 10.76 0.71
N TYR A 85 -11.14 9.95 1.45
CA TYR A 85 -9.73 10.15 1.72
C TYR A 85 -8.90 9.15 0.91
N LEU A 86 -8.64 9.49 -0.34
CA LEU A 86 -7.85 8.66 -1.26
C LEU A 86 -6.36 8.82 -0.95
N LEU A 87 -5.87 8.05 0.01
CA LEU A 87 -4.45 8.03 0.37
C LEU A 87 -3.72 6.94 -0.40
N GLY A 88 -2.71 7.34 -1.18
CA GLY A 88 -1.82 6.42 -1.88
C GLY A 88 -0.89 5.66 -0.93
N ARG A 89 -0.44 4.49 -1.35
CA ARG A 89 0.49 3.66 -0.57
C ARG A 89 1.82 4.35 -0.31
N GLY A 90 2.30 5.20 -1.23
CA GLY A 90 3.54 5.96 -1.07
C GLY A 90 3.49 6.89 0.13
N VAL A 91 2.41 7.67 0.27
CA VAL A 91 2.21 8.58 1.41
C VAL A 91 2.11 7.81 2.72
N LEU A 92 1.29 6.75 2.77
CA LEU A 92 1.11 5.97 4.00
C LEU A 92 2.41 5.31 4.46
N GLU A 93 3.14 4.68 3.56
CA GLU A 93 4.39 3.99 3.86
C GLU A 93 5.51 5.00 4.19
N GLY A 94 5.59 6.10 3.45
CA GLY A 94 6.54 7.18 3.70
C GLY A 94 6.33 7.84 5.06
N MET A 95 5.10 8.17 5.43
CA MET A 95 4.80 8.68 6.77
C MET A 95 5.14 7.65 7.86
N GLY A 96 4.90 6.37 7.60
CA GLY A 96 5.20 5.28 8.54
C GLY A 96 6.68 5.13 8.86
N ILE A 97 7.57 5.45 7.93
CA ILE A 97 9.03 5.43 8.11
C ILE A 97 9.63 6.81 8.44
N GLY A 98 8.80 7.84 8.59
CA GLY A 98 9.25 9.20 8.89
C GLY A 98 9.90 9.93 7.70
N ALA A 99 9.56 9.57 6.45
CA ALA A 99 10.01 10.29 5.28
C ALA A 99 9.51 11.74 5.30
N ASN A 100 10.34 12.66 4.83
CA ASN A 100 9.98 14.07 4.73
C ASN A 100 9.09 14.28 3.51
N ILE A 101 7.78 14.38 3.74
CA ILE A 101 6.76 14.54 2.68
C ILE A 101 5.97 15.81 2.96
N GLY A 102 6.08 16.79 2.07
CA GLY A 102 5.32 18.03 2.12
C GLY A 102 3.94 17.91 1.45
N PRO A 103 3.07 18.91 1.65
CA PRO A 103 1.70 18.90 1.10
C PRO A 103 1.61 18.87 -0.43
N SER A 104 2.65 19.31 -1.12
CA SER A 104 2.73 19.38 -2.59
C SER A 104 3.58 18.27 -3.19
N ASP A 105 4.17 17.40 -2.37
CA ASP A 105 5.03 16.33 -2.83
C ASP A 105 4.20 15.15 -3.36
N VAL A 106 4.78 14.42 -4.30
CA VAL A 106 4.23 13.15 -4.78
C VAL A 106 5.05 12.02 -4.20
N ALA A 107 4.40 11.13 -3.47
CA ALA A 107 5.04 9.97 -2.88
C ALA A 107 4.54 8.68 -3.54
N ALA A 108 5.46 7.88 -4.04
CA ALA A 108 5.19 6.57 -4.64
C ALA A 108 5.89 5.46 -3.87
N ARG A 109 5.21 4.33 -3.69
CA ARG A 109 5.86 3.12 -3.18
C ARG A 109 6.45 2.35 -4.36
N GLY A 110 7.76 2.11 -4.32
CA GLY A 110 8.48 1.29 -5.27
C GLY A 110 8.87 -0.07 -4.71
N ASN A 111 9.08 -1.01 -5.59
CA ASN A 111 9.67 -2.31 -5.30
C ASN A 111 10.86 -2.53 -6.24
N PHE A 112 11.98 -2.95 -5.71
CA PHE A 112 13.02 -3.52 -6.55
C PHE A 112 12.54 -4.84 -7.15
N CYS A 113 12.85 -5.07 -8.40
CA CYS A 113 12.52 -6.30 -9.12
C CYS A 113 13.79 -6.89 -9.78
N ARG A 114 13.68 -8.10 -10.28
CA ARG A 114 14.68 -8.68 -11.19
C ARG A 114 14.13 -8.66 -12.60
N ILE A 115 15.00 -8.34 -13.54
CA ILE A 115 14.72 -8.38 -14.97
C ILE A 115 15.65 -9.35 -15.68
N ASP A 116 15.21 -9.89 -16.82
CA ASP A 116 16.04 -10.67 -17.72
C ASP A 116 16.82 -9.78 -18.70
N SER A 117 17.52 -10.40 -19.66
CA SER A 117 18.29 -9.70 -20.69
C SER A 117 17.45 -8.90 -21.67
N GLU A 118 16.13 -9.16 -21.75
CA GLU A 118 15.17 -8.41 -22.56
C GLU A 118 14.48 -7.30 -21.78
N GLY A 119 14.80 -7.14 -20.48
CA GLY A 119 14.19 -6.15 -19.59
C GLY A 119 12.84 -6.59 -18.99
N LYS A 120 12.42 -7.83 -19.20
CA LYS A 120 11.17 -8.36 -18.65
C LYS A 120 11.32 -8.69 -17.17
N ILE A 121 10.32 -8.39 -16.38
CA ILE A 121 10.30 -8.68 -14.95
C ILE A 121 10.18 -10.19 -14.73
N ILE A 122 11.20 -10.81 -14.16
CA ILE A 122 11.22 -12.24 -13.81
C ILE A 122 10.97 -12.49 -12.32
N ASP A 123 11.04 -11.46 -11.51
CA ASP A 123 10.71 -11.53 -10.08
C ASP A 123 10.36 -10.12 -9.58
N ARG A 124 9.10 -9.89 -9.28
CA ARG A 124 8.54 -8.61 -8.83
C ARG A 124 8.97 -8.21 -7.41
N ARG A 125 9.71 -9.07 -6.71
CA ARG A 125 10.14 -8.87 -5.32
C ARG A 125 11.65 -8.99 -5.14
N ALA A 126 12.41 -9.02 -6.23
CA ALA A 126 13.87 -9.11 -6.25
C ALA A 126 14.44 -10.23 -5.35
N GLY A 127 13.80 -11.41 -5.31
CA GLY A 127 14.19 -12.52 -4.44
C GLY A 127 14.01 -12.25 -2.96
N ARG A 128 13.22 -11.23 -2.58
CA ARG A 128 13.10 -10.72 -1.20
C ARG A 128 14.47 -10.34 -0.64
N LEU A 129 15.17 -9.47 -1.38
CA LEU A 129 16.50 -8.99 -0.98
C LEU A 129 16.50 -8.45 0.44
N ASP A 130 17.64 -8.56 1.08
CA ASP A 130 17.82 -8.08 2.46
C ASP A 130 17.69 -6.55 2.54
N SER A 131 17.22 -6.06 3.68
CA SER A 131 17.03 -4.62 3.91
C SER A 131 18.35 -3.82 3.87
N SER A 132 19.50 -4.44 4.11
CA SER A 132 20.81 -3.80 3.97
C SER A 132 21.14 -3.55 2.50
N GLU A 133 20.82 -4.51 1.63
CA GLU A 133 20.97 -4.36 0.18
C GLU A 133 19.99 -3.32 -0.38
N CYS A 134 18.75 -3.30 0.12
CA CYS A 134 17.79 -2.25 -0.20
C CYS A 134 18.36 -0.84 0.09
N LYS A 135 18.95 -0.65 1.27
CA LYS A 135 19.60 0.63 1.64
C LYS A 135 20.71 0.99 0.67
N ARG A 136 21.58 0.05 0.33
CA ARG A 136 22.67 0.26 -0.63
C ARG A 136 22.16 0.69 -2.00
N LEU A 137 21.09 0.05 -2.49
CA LEU A 137 20.47 0.41 -3.77
C LEU A 137 19.82 1.80 -3.72
N VAL A 138 19.15 2.13 -2.63
CA VAL A 138 18.57 3.45 -2.40
C VAL A 138 19.64 4.55 -2.39
N GLU A 139 20.79 4.30 -1.77
CA GLU A 139 21.93 5.23 -1.80
C GLU A 139 22.45 5.48 -3.23
N LEU A 140 22.40 4.47 -4.11
CA LEU A 140 22.74 4.63 -5.51
C LEU A 140 21.68 5.45 -6.27
N LEU A 141 20.39 5.19 -6.03
CA LEU A 141 19.31 5.97 -6.63
C LEU A 141 19.39 7.44 -6.24
N ASN A 142 19.67 7.75 -4.98
CA ASN A 142 19.79 9.13 -4.50
C ASN A 142 21.02 9.91 -5.05
N ARG A 143 21.85 9.28 -5.87
CA ARG A 143 22.96 9.97 -6.61
C ARG A 143 22.54 10.40 -8.02
N ILE A 144 21.38 9.98 -8.47
CA ILE A 144 20.86 10.38 -9.78
C ILE A 144 20.33 11.80 -9.66
N GLU A 145 20.53 12.61 -10.67
CA GLU A 145 20.00 13.96 -10.78
C GLU A 145 18.99 14.00 -11.94
N LEU A 146 17.82 14.56 -11.70
CA LEU A 146 16.79 14.79 -12.71
C LEU A 146 16.74 16.30 -13.04
N ASP A 147 16.48 16.64 -14.28
CA ASP A 147 16.64 18.03 -14.77
C ASP A 147 15.62 19.04 -14.18
N LYS A 148 14.42 18.60 -13.81
CA LYS A 148 13.31 19.51 -13.41
C LYS A 148 12.56 19.09 -12.16
N VAL A 149 12.92 17.98 -11.58
CA VAL A 149 12.23 17.40 -10.44
C VAL A 149 13.28 16.98 -9.41
N GLU A 150 13.15 17.48 -8.22
CA GLU A 150 13.91 16.97 -7.10
C GLU A 150 13.27 15.67 -6.62
N PHE A 151 14.07 14.69 -6.24
CA PHE A 151 13.55 13.48 -5.64
C PHE A 151 14.42 12.97 -4.51
N GLU A 152 13.80 12.18 -3.67
CA GLU A 152 14.46 11.51 -2.57
C GLU A 152 13.87 10.12 -2.41
N VAL A 153 14.72 9.12 -2.26
CA VAL A 153 14.32 7.72 -2.08
C VAL A 153 14.64 7.29 -0.66
N TYR A 154 13.68 6.66 -0.02
CA TYR A 154 13.79 6.15 1.35
C TYR A 154 13.68 4.63 1.34
N PRO A 155 14.61 3.89 1.97
CA PRO A 155 14.47 2.45 2.11
C PRO A 155 13.37 2.13 3.13
N VAL A 156 12.56 1.10 2.85
CA VAL A 156 11.53 0.64 3.77
C VAL A 156 11.98 -0.68 4.41
N MET A 157 11.63 -1.78 3.83
CA MET A 157 11.97 -3.12 4.30
C MET A 157 12.07 -4.07 3.11
N ASP A 158 13.01 -4.99 3.15
CA ASP A 158 13.27 -5.95 2.08
C ASP A 158 13.49 -5.21 0.74
N TYR A 159 12.71 -5.53 -0.28
CA TYR A 159 12.78 -4.99 -1.63
C TYR A 159 12.00 -3.66 -1.82
N ARG A 160 11.46 -3.05 -0.76
CA ARG A 160 10.57 -1.87 -0.84
C ARG A 160 11.29 -0.57 -0.56
N PHE A 161 10.88 0.46 -1.27
CA PHE A 161 11.30 1.83 -1.04
C PHE A 161 10.14 2.80 -1.24
N VAL A 162 10.30 4.01 -0.76
CA VAL A 162 9.41 5.15 -1.05
C VAL A 162 10.20 6.16 -1.86
N LEU A 163 9.65 6.59 -2.98
CA LEU A 163 10.14 7.69 -3.80
C LEU A 163 9.28 8.92 -3.51
N VAL A 164 9.91 10.02 -3.15
CA VAL A 164 9.26 11.33 -2.98
C VAL A 164 9.77 12.25 -4.07
N LEU A 165 8.85 12.79 -4.86
CA LEU A 165 9.12 13.77 -5.92
C LEU A 165 8.68 15.16 -5.48
N ARG A 166 9.49 16.17 -5.80
CA ARG A 166 9.26 17.59 -5.51
C ARG A 166 9.50 18.43 -6.74
N GLY A 167 8.62 19.37 -7.00
CA GLY A 167 8.76 20.27 -8.13
C GLY A 167 7.45 20.96 -8.51
N GLU A 168 7.57 21.96 -9.36
CA GLU A 168 6.38 22.63 -9.89
C GLU A 168 5.74 21.79 -10.99
N GLY A 169 4.42 21.64 -10.95
CA GLY A 169 3.67 20.89 -11.97
C GLY A 169 3.66 19.36 -11.81
N ILE A 170 4.19 18.83 -10.71
CA ILE A 170 4.04 17.39 -10.41
C ILE A 170 2.61 17.05 -9.97
N SER A 171 2.18 15.82 -10.24
CA SER A 171 0.86 15.32 -9.89
C SER A 171 0.91 13.81 -9.59
N PRO A 172 0.18 13.33 -8.59
CA PRO A 172 0.09 11.88 -8.29
C PRO A 172 -0.79 11.12 -9.30
N ASN A 173 -1.46 11.81 -10.22
CA ASN A 173 -2.40 11.23 -11.16
C ASN A 173 -1.69 10.70 -12.42
N ILE A 174 -0.93 9.65 -12.24
CA ILE A 174 -0.20 8.92 -13.28
C ILE A 174 -0.51 7.43 -13.20
N THR A 175 -0.21 6.71 -14.29
CA THR A 175 -0.36 5.26 -14.31
C THR A 175 0.81 4.56 -13.61
N GLU A 176 0.56 3.36 -13.09
CA GLU A 176 1.57 2.53 -12.43
C GLU A 176 2.55 1.90 -13.43
N THR A 177 3.80 1.72 -13.05
CA THR A 177 4.82 1.04 -13.86
C THR A 177 4.86 -0.47 -13.66
N ASP A 178 4.29 -0.99 -12.56
CA ASP A 178 4.23 -2.42 -12.27
C ASP A 178 3.11 -3.09 -13.10
N PRO A 179 3.42 -4.02 -14.04
CA PRO A 179 2.42 -4.74 -14.83
C PRO A 179 1.62 -5.75 -14.02
N GLN A 180 1.92 -5.94 -12.74
CA GLN A 180 1.30 -6.88 -11.80
C GLN A 180 1.51 -8.37 -12.15
N VAL A 181 2.25 -8.68 -13.21
CA VAL A 181 2.58 -10.03 -13.68
C VAL A 181 4.08 -10.15 -13.99
N GLU A 182 4.60 -11.37 -13.96
CA GLU A 182 5.97 -11.69 -14.39
C GLU A 182 5.97 -12.05 -15.87
N GLY A 183 7.10 -11.88 -16.55
CA GLY A 183 7.28 -12.12 -17.98
C GLY A 183 6.98 -10.91 -18.87
N GLU A 184 6.53 -9.80 -18.32
CA GLU A 184 6.23 -8.57 -19.04
C GLU A 184 7.29 -7.48 -18.77
N LEU A 185 7.41 -6.52 -19.69
CA LEU A 185 8.18 -5.30 -19.48
C LEU A 185 7.50 -4.41 -18.43
N PRO A 186 8.24 -3.59 -17.67
CA PRO A 186 7.64 -2.52 -16.89
C PRO A 186 6.77 -1.62 -17.78
N ASN A 187 5.59 -1.27 -17.30
CA ASN A 187 4.75 -0.30 -17.99
C ASN A 187 5.43 1.07 -18.01
N LYS A 188 5.23 1.82 -19.07
CA LYS A 188 5.58 3.23 -19.10
C LYS A 188 4.55 4.01 -18.28
N SER A 189 5.03 4.86 -17.37
CA SER A 189 4.14 5.77 -16.65
C SER A 189 3.60 6.84 -17.59
N GLU A 190 2.31 7.10 -17.52
CA GLU A 190 1.61 8.10 -18.32
C GLU A 190 0.74 8.97 -17.41
N PRO A 191 0.58 10.27 -17.68
CA PRO A 191 -0.34 11.12 -16.95
C PRO A 191 -1.79 10.73 -17.29
N LEU A 192 -2.70 10.87 -16.33
CA LEU A 192 -4.12 10.77 -16.64
C LEU A 192 -4.55 11.90 -17.59
N PRO A 193 -5.60 11.70 -18.42
CA PRO A 193 -5.99 12.66 -19.45
C PRO A 193 -6.17 14.09 -18.92
N GLY A 194 -5.53 15.05 -19.62
CA GLY A 194 -5.60 16.48 -19.28
C GLY A 194 -4.66 16.97 -18.18
N LEU A 195 -3.73 16.12 -17.70
CA LEU A 195 -2.79 16.45 -16.64
C LEU A 195 -1.35 16.61 -17.15
N PRO A 196 -0.47 17.31 -16.40
CA PRO A 196 0.93 17.52 -16.77
C PRO A 196 1.74 16.21 -16.84
N ASN A 197 2.70 16.15 -17.75
CA ASN A 197 3.56 14.98 -17.97
C ASN A 197 4.78 14.90 -17.04
N MET A 198 5.02 15.92 -16.23
CA MET A 198 6.29 16.06 -15.51
C MET A 198 6.59 14.87 -14.59
N THR A 199 5.61 14.45 -13.80
CA THR A 199 5.78 13.29 -12.90
C THR A 199 6.02 12.00 -13.67
N ALA A 200 5.25 11.76 -14.74
CA ALA A 200 5.40 10.57 -15.57
C ALA A 200 6.77 10.53 -16.26
N ASN A 201 7.26 11.66 -16.73
CA ASN A 201 8.61 11.76 -17.32
C ASN A 201 9.70 11.44 -16.29
N ALA A 202 9.63 12.04 -15.09
CA ALA A 202 10.59 11.77 -14.01
C ALA A 202 10.61 10.31 -13.54
N ILE A 203 9.46 9.62 -13.58
CA ILE A 203 9.37 8.19 -13.24
C ILE A 203 9.96 7.31 -14.35
N ASN A 204 9.89 7.74 -15.61
CA ASN A 204 10.37 6.98 -16.75
C ASN A 204 11.87 7.15 -17.04
N GLU A 205 12.51 8.18 -16.48
CA GLU A 205 13.95 8.38 -16.51
C GLU A 205 14.67 7.46 -15.53
#